data_7298bca8d11795717580f18bf1210f53
#
_entry.id   7298bca8d11795717580f18bf1210f53
#
_cell.length_a   1.000
_cell.length_b   1.000
_cell.length_c   1.000
_cell.angle_alpha   90.00
_cell.angle_beta   90.00
_cell.angle_gamma   90.00
#
_symmetry.space_group_name_H-M   'P 1'
#
loop_
_entity.id
_entity.type
_entity.pdbx_description
1 polymer ?
#
loop_
_entity_poly.entity_id
_entity_poly.type
_entity_poly.pdbx_seq_one_letter_code
_entity_poly.pdbx_strand_id
1 'polypeptide(L)'
;MTDKDLEEGLQVAIQYQTATVCIKPYAIKRAAEVLKGTGVDVCTVVGFPHGSNNTSIKVAETLECIQLGATEIDMVVNVGKVLGGDWEYVSADINGVLDACHANGAILKVIFENDYLETSHKIKLCEICSTLKVDFIKTSTGYGFVKQADGTFLTKGATIDDLKLMRKHADPAVQIKAAGGIRNLKDMLAAIEVGATRIGATATVAIIEEFLGNTSTTASNSKGAY
;
A
#
# COMPACT_ATOMS: atom_id res chain seq x y z
N MET A 1 -17.10 -1.46 0.45
CA MET A 1 -17.01 -0.82 1.80
C MET A 1 -18.20 0.11 1.91
N THR A 2 -19.09 -0.17 2.83
CA THR A 2 -20.21 0.70 3.20
C THR A 2 -19.74 1.69 4.28
N ASP A 3 -20.58 2.69 4.60
CA ASP A 3 -20.27 3.61 5.71
C ASP A 3 -20.15 2.87 7.05
N LYS A 4 -20.95 1.82 7.24
CA LYS A 4 -20.86 0.95 8.41
C LYS A 4 -19.50 0.23 8.49
N ASP A 5 -19.04 -0.35 7.39
CA ASP A 5 -17.72 -1.02 7.34
C ASP A 5 -16.59 -0.02 7.63
N LEU A 6 -16.74 1.23 7.14
CA LEU A 6 -15.78 2.31 7.43
C LEU A 6 -15.72 2.60 8.92
N GLU A 7 -16.86 2.87 9.57
CA GLU A 7 -16.92 3.19 11.01
C GLU A 7 -16.34 2.05 11.86
N GLU A 8 -16.72 0.80 11.57
CA GLU A 8 -16.19 -0.37 12.26
C GLU A 8 -14.67 -0.48 12.08
N GLY A 9 -14.15 -0.27 10.86
CA GLY A 9 -12.71 -0.29 10.59
C GLY A 9 -11.94 0.82 11.30
N LEU A 10 -12.51 2.01 11.42
CA LEU A 10 -11.93 3.13 12.17
C LEU A 10 -11.83 2.81 13.66
N GLN A 11 -12.87 2.20 14.25
CA GLN A 11 -12.85 1.79 15.65
C GLN A 11 -11.81 0.69 15.92
N VAL A 12 -11.67 -0.28 15.02
CA VAL A 12 -10.60 -1.30 15.09
C VAL A 12 -9.22 -0.64 15.08
N ALA A 13 -9.00 0.32 14.20
CA ALA A 13 -7.72 1.01 14.12
C ALA A 13 -7.38 1.80 15.39
N ILE A 14 -8.37 2.46 15.99
CA ILE A 14 -8.24 3.16 17.27
C ILE A 14 -7.94 2.18 18.38
N GLN A 15 -8.70 1.10 18.49
CA GLN A 15 -8.56 0.08 19.54
C GLN A 15 -7.16 -0.54 19.53
N TYR A 16 -6.65 -0.89 18.36
CA TYR A 16 -5.36 -1.58 18.20
C TYR A 16 -4.19 -0.64 17.92
N GLN A 17 -4.41 0.68 17.91
CA GLN A 17 -3.40 1.70 17.68
C GLN A 17 -2.55 1.39 16.44
N THR A 18 -3.22 1.10 15.32
CA THR A 18 -2.53 0.87 14.06
C THR A 18 -1.81 2.14 13.61
N ALA A 19 -0.73 2.01 12.84
CA ALA A 19 -0.02 3.18 12.33
C ALA A 19 -0.91 4.06 11.45
N THR A 20 -1.73 3.43 10.58
CA THR A 20 -2.66 4.15 9.69
C THR A 20 -3.91 3.33 9.42
N VAL A 21 -4.97 4.01 8.99
CA VAL A 21 -6.07 3.42 8.23
C VAL A 21 -5.88 3.71 6.76
N CYS A 22 -5.83 2.69 5.91
CA CYS A 22 -5.72 2.87 4.46
C CYS A 22 -7.10 2.68 3.82
N ILE A 23 -7.66 3.78 3.28
CA ILE A 23 -9.04 3.86 2.82
C ILE A 23 -9.16 4.44 1.41
N LYS A 24 -10.35 4.36 0.84
CA LYS A 24 -10.67 4.96 -0.46
C LYS A 24 -10.79 6.49 -0.35
N PRO A 25 -10.43 7.26 -1.39
CA PRO A 25 -10.39 8.72 -1.33
C PRO A 25 -11.66 9.39 -0.80
N TYR A 26 -12.85 8.92 -1.22
CA TYR A 26 -14.13 9.52 -0.78
C TYR A 26 -14.37 9.48 0.73
N ALA A 27 -13.70 8.59 1.46
CA ALA A 27 -13.87 8.37 2.90
C ALA A 27 -12.88 9.18 3.77
N ILE A 28 -11.90 9.87 3.17
CA ILE A 28 -10.81 10.55 3.89
C ILE A 28 -11.34 11.56 4.91
N LYS A 29 -12.24 12.44 4.49
CA LYS A 29 -12.78 13.50 5.35
C LYS A 29 -13.39 12.90 6.63
N ARG A 30 -14.22 11.87 6.48
CA ARG A 30 -14.83 11.19 7.62
C ARG A 30 -13.79 10.51 8.52
N ALA A 31 -12.81 9.82 7.93
CA ALA A 31 -11.75 9.18 8.70
C ALA A 31 -10.89 10.21 9.46
N ALA A 32 -10.52 11.31 8.82
CA ALA A 32 -9.76 12.38 9.47
C ALA A 32 -10.51 13.01 10.67
N GLU A 33 -11.84 13.16 10.55
CA GLU A 33 -12.68 13.62 11.67
C GLU A 33 -12.66 12.64 12.85
N VAL A 34 -12.86 11.34 12.58
CA VAL A 34 -12.94 10.29 13.62
C VAL A 34 -11.58 10.02 14.27
N LEU A 35 -10.52 10.03 13.47
CA LEU A 35 -9.16 9.68 13.93
C LEU A 35 -8.43 10.87 14.58
N LYS A 36 -9.00 12.06 14.57
CA LYS A 36 -8.38 13.25 15.15
C LYS A 36 -8.00 13.05 16.63
N GLY A 37 -6.70 13.18 16.92
CA GLY A 37 -6.18 13.06 18.29
C GLY A 37 -6.01 11.63 18.78
N THR A 38 -6.25 10.61 17.96
CA THR A 38 -6.10 9.18 18.33
C THR A 38 -4.67 8.65 18.17
N GLY A 39 -3.82 9.32 17.40
CA GLY A 39 -2.49 8.84 17.01
C GLY A 39 -2.49 7.90 15.80
N VAL A 40 -3.65 7.63 15.21
CA VAL A 40 -3.78 6.84 13.97
C VAL A 40 -3.88 7.78 12.77
N ASP A 41 -2.98 7.62 11.80
CA ASP A 41 -2.94 8.46 10.61
C ASP A 41 -3.88 7.98 9.50
N VAL A 42 -4.21 8.90 8.56
CA VAL A 42 -5.04 8.59 7.39
C VAL A 42 -4.15 8.36 6.18
N CYS A 43 -4.14 7.12 5.69
CA CYS A 43 -3.54 6.72 4.42
C CYS A 43 -4.64 6.57 3.36
N THR A 44 -4.34 6.95 2.12
CA THR A 44 -5.22 6.72 0.98
C THR A 44 -4.44 6.29 -0.25
N VAL A 45 -5.15 6.05 -1.35
CA VAL A 45 -4.59 5.56 -2.61
C VAL A 45 -4.82 6.56 -3.74
N VAL A 46 -3.88 6.62 -4.70
CA VAL A 46 -3.91 7.51 -5.86
C VAL A 46 -3.59 6.73 -7.13
N GLY A 47 -4.32 7.03 -8.22
CA GLY A 47 -4.22 6.28 -9.47
C GLY A 47 -4.62 4.81 -9.33
N PHE A 48 -5.43 4.49 -8.36
CA PHE A 48 -5.68 3.13 -7.91
C PHE A 48 -6.91 2.50 -8.57
N PRO A 49 -6.86 1.18 -8.92
CA PRO A 49 -5.75 0.24 -8.69
C PRO A 49 -4.78 0.10 -9.89
N HIS A 50 -5.07 0.70 -11.04
CA HIS A 50 -4.38 0.39 -12.30
C HIS A 50 -3.15 1.25 -12.61
N GLY A 51 -2.97 2.37 -11.94
CA GLY A 51 -1.85 3.28 -12.16
C GLY A 51 -1.83 3.98 -13.52
N SER A 52 -2.89 3.83 -14.34
CA SER A 52 -2.95 4.25 -15.74
C SER A 52 -3.41 5.70 -15.97
N ASN A 53 -3.71 6.43 -14.91
CA ASN A 53 -4.05 7.85 -15.02
C ASN A 53 -2.83 8.67 -15.43
N ASN A 54 -3.06 9.77 -16.15
CA ASN A 54 -1.99 10.73 -16.43
C ASN A 54 -1.42 11.31 -15.13
N THR A 55 -0.14 11.65 -15.13
CA THR A 55 0.56 12.23 -13.97
C THR A 55 -0.17 13.44 -13.39
N SER A 56 -0.67 14.35 -14.24
CA SER A 56 -1.43 15.53 -13.79
C SER A 56 -2.68 15.18 -12.99
N ILE A 57 -3.36 14.08 -13.34
CA ILE A 57 -4.54 13.60 -12.61
C ILE A 57 -4.13 12.97 -11.28
N LYS A 58 -3.05 12.18 -11.23
CA LYS A 58 -2.51 11.63 -9.98
C LYS A 58 -2.08 12.74 -9.01
N VAL A 59 -1.43 13.78 -9.53
CA VAL A 59 -1.05 14.97 -8.74
C VAL A 59 -2.28 15.68 -8.20
N ALA A 60 -3.29 15.92 -9.03
CA ALA A 60 -4.53 16.58 -8.60
C ALA A 60 -5.27 15.75 -7.52
N GLU A 61 -5.38 14.43 -7.72
CA GLU A 61 -5.95 13.49 -6.75
C GLU A 61 -5.17 13.51 -5.43
N THR A 62 -3.83 13.56 -5.50
CA THR A 62 -2.95 13.66 -4.32
C THR A 62 -3.23 14.91 -3.52
N LEU A 63 -3.27 16.07 -4.17
CA LEU A 63 -3.52 17.37 -3.52
C LEU A 63 -4.91 17.41 -2.87
N GLU A 64 -5.93 16.89 -3.54
CA GLU A 64 -7.28 16.79 -2.97
C GLU A 64 -7.29 15.87 -1.75
N CYS A 65 -6.68 14.68 -1.85
CA CYS A 65 -6.61 13.74 -0.73
C CYS A 65 -5.93 14.36 0.51
N ILE A 66 -4.82 15.08 0.31
CA ILE A 66 -4.13 15.76 1.42
C ILE A 66 -5.00 16.87 2.00
N GLN A 67 -5.66 17.66 1.16
CA GLN A 67 -6.58 18.72 1.62
C GLN A 67 -7.75 18.17 2.44
N LEU A 68 -8.21 16.95 2.13
CA LEU A 68 -9.25 16.25 2.89
C LEU A 68 -8.75 15.64 4.21
N GLY A 69 -7.43 15.58 4.44
CA GLY A 69 -6.83 15.14 5.69
C GLY A 69 -5.98 13.86 5.61
N ALA A 70 -5.64 13.38 4.40
CA ALA A 70 -4.70 12.27 4.27
C ALA A 70 -3.26 12.75 4.58
N THR A 71 -2.52 11.98 5.34
CA THR A 71 -1.10 12.22 5.67
C THR A 71 -0.16 11.24 4.98
N GLU A 72 -0.70 10.15 4.43
CA GLU A 72 0.06 9.15 3.69
C GLU A 72 -0.66 8.81 2.37
N ILE A 73 0.09 8.78 1.29
CA ILE A 73 -0.40 8.53 -0.08
C ILE A 73 0.26 7.28 -0.65
N ASP A 74 -0.54 6.29 -1.03
CA ASP A 74 -0.09 5.08 -1.72
C ASP A 74 -0.42 5.22 -3.22
N MET A 75 0.51 5.69 -4.07
CA MET A 75 0.31 5.78 -5.52
C MET A 75 0.63 4.47 -6.23
N VAL A 76 -0.10 4.15 -7.30
CA VAL A 76 0.24 3.03 -8.18
C VAL A 76 1.08 3.53 -9.36
N VAL A 77 2.20 2.86 -9.66
CA VAL A 77 2.98 3.14 -10.87
C VAL A 77 2.16 2.88 -12.14
N ASN A 78 2.50 3.54 -13.24
CA ASN A 78 1.92 3.16 -14.53
C ASN A 78 2.52 1.84 -15.00
N VAL A 79 1.85 0.72 -14.70
CA VAL A 79 2.32 -0.64 -14.99
C VAL A 79 2.63 -0.81 -16.49
N GLY A 80 1.82 -0.25 -17.38
CA GLY A 80 2.07 -0.33 -18.83
C GLY A 80 3.36 0.35 -19.23
N LYS A 81 3.71 1.49 -18.62
CA LYS A 81 4.97 2.20 -18.86
C LYS A 81 6.17 1.43 -18.29
N VAL A 82 6.01 0.81 -17.11
CA VAL A 82 7.05 -0.07 -16.53
C VAL A 82 7.34 -1.24 -17.45
N LEU A 83 6.31 -1.96 -17.90
CA LEU A 83 6.46 -3.10 -18.80
C LEU A 83 7.05 -2.71 -20.16
N GLY A 84 6.73 -1.51 -20.65
CA GLY A 84 7.29 -0.96 -21.89
C GLY A 84 8.70 -0.38 -21.73
N GLY A 85 9.27 -0.33 -20.53
CA GLY A 85 10.61 0.20 -20.25
C GLY A 85 10.73 1.72 -20.41
N ASP A 86 9.62 2.47 -20.36
CA ASP A 86 9.61 3.93 -20.44
C ASP A 86 9.94 4.53 -19.03
N TRP A 87 11.20 4.36 -18.66
CA TRP A 87 11.68 4.73 -17.31
C TRP A 87 11.70 6.24 -17.06
N GLU A 88 11.82 7.04 -18.13
CA GLU A 88 11.74 8.50 -18.01
C GLU A 88 10.33 8.91 -17.58
N TYR A 89 9.30 8.37 -18.25
CA TYR A 89 7.91 8.59 -17.85
C TYR A 89 7.65 8.10 -16.41
N VAL A 90 8.09 6.87 -16.07
CA VAL A 90 7.87 6.29 -14.75
C VAL A 90 8.50 7.16 -13.66
N SER A 91 9.74 7.63 -13.88
CA SER A 91 10.44 8.51 -12.94
C SER A 91 9.71 9.86 -12.79
N ALA A 92 9.29 10.47 -13.88
CA ALA A 92 8.57 11.74 -13.85
C ALA A 92 7.18 11.61 -13.18
N ASP A 93 6.47 10.49 -13.41
CA ASP A 93 5.18 10.21 -12.78
C ASP A 93 5.29 10.08 -11.25
N ILE A 94 6.28 9.31 -10.79
CA ILE A 94 6.57 9.17 -9.35
C ILE A 94 6.99 10.51 -8.75
N ASN A 95 7.92 11.22 -9.40
CA ASN A 95 8.42 12.51 -8.89
C ASN A 95 7.33 13.56 -8.78
N GLY A 96 6.42 13.65 -9.74
CA GLY A 96 5.32 14.61 -9.70
C GLY A 96 4.40 14.41 -8.49
N VAL A 97 4.11 13.15 -8.13
CA VAL A 97 3.31 12.83 -6.93
C VAL A 97 4.13 13.03 -5.65
N LEU A 98 5.43 12.67 -5.66
CA LEU A 98 6.33 12.88 -4.54
C LEU A 98 6.44 14.35 -4.16
N ASP A 99 6.66 15.22 -5.15
CA ASP A 99 6.74 16.67 -4.94
C ASP A 99 5.44 17.21 -4.32
N ALA A 100 4.28 16.74 -4.80
CA ALA A 100 2.99 17.13 -4.25
C ALA A 100 2.82 16.67 -2.79
N CYS A 101 3.27 15.46 -2.44
CA CYS A 101 3.25 14.94 -1.08
C CYS A 101 4.17 15.77 -0.17
N HIS A 102 5.46 15.87 -0.52
CA HIS A 102 6.48 16.50 0.33
C HIS A 102 6.23 18.00 0.54
N ALA A 103 5.77 18.72 -0.50
CA ALA A 103 5.40 20.13 -0.37
C ALA A 103 4.26 20.38 0.62
N ASN A 104 3.47 19.36 0.94
CA ASN A 104 2.32 19.44 1.85
C ASN A 104 2.51 18.59 3.13
N GLY A 105 3.73 18.11 3.42
CA GLY A 105 4.05 17.36 4.64
C GLY A 105 3.47 15.95 4.71
N ALA A 106 3.04 15.38 3.58
CA ALA A 106 2.60 13.99 3.46
C ALA A 106 3.73 13.08 2.98
N ILE A 107 3.67 11.80 3.30
CA ILE A 107 4.60 10.77 2.81
C ILE A 107 4.03 10.01 1.62
N LEU A 108 4.93 9.60 0.72
CA LEU A 108 4.59 8.82 -0.46
C LEU A 108 5.00 7.37 -0.32
N LYS A 109 4.09 6.45 -0.70
CA LYS A 109 4.41 5.03 -0.92
C LYS A 109 4.11 4.67 -2.37
N VAL A 110 5.08 4.09 -3.06
CA VAL A 110 4.99 3.72 -4.47
C VAL A 110 4.64 2.25 -4.60
N ILE A 111 3.42 1.95 -5.05
CA ILE A 111 2.95 0.58 -5.31
C ILE A 111 3.50 0.11 -6.65
N PHE A 112 4.32 -0.93 -6.63
CA PHE A 112 4.92 -1.52 -7.83
C PHE A 112 3.93 -2.38 -8.60
N GLU A 113 3.00 -3.04 -7.91
CA GLU A 113 2.11 -4.09 -8.42
C GLU A 113 2.91 -5.28 -8.95
N ASN A 114 3.65 -5.89 -8.03
CA ASN A 114 4.64 -6.95 -8.30
C ASN A 114 4.08 -8.13 -9.10
N ASP A 115 2.78 -8.40 -9.01
CA ASP A 115 2.14 -9.51 -9.71
C ASP A 115 2.26 -9.42 -11.24
N TYR A 116 2.40 -8.21 -11.80
CA TYR A 116 2.58 -7.98 -13.24
C TYR A 116 4.04 -7.88 -13.67
N LEU A 117 4.99 -7.80 -12.72
CA LEU A 117 6.36 -7.38 -13.00
C LEU A 117 7.36 -8.54 -12.94
N GLU A 118 8.31 -8.52 -13.85
CA GLU A 118 9.49 -9.35 -13.81
C GLU A 118 10.52 -8.79 -12.81
N THR A 119 11.50 -9.62 -12.43
CA THR A 119 12.57 -9.25 -11.50
C THR A 119 13.32 -7.97 -11.92
N SER A 120 13.64 -7.83 -13.21
CA SER A 120 14.34 -6.66 -13.77
C SER A 120 13.54 -5.36 -13.57
N HIS A 121 12.22 -5.42 -13.76
CA HIS A 121 11.34 -4.25 -13.56
C HIS A 121 11.32 -3.82 -12.09
N LYS A 122 11.21 -4.78 -11.16
CA LYS A 122 11.21 -4.52 -9.71
C LYS A 122 12.53 -3.89 -9.25
N ILE A 123 13.67 -4.40 -9.75
CA ILE A 123 14.99 -3.82 -9.46
C ILE A 123 15.05 -2.38 -9.95
N LYS A 124 14.63 -2.13 -11.21
CA LYS A 124 14.68 -0.77 -11.77
C LYS A 124 13.79 0.21 -11.02
N LEU A 125 12.62 -0.21 -10.59
CA LEU A 125 11.74 0.60 -9.73
C LEU A 125 12.38 0.91 -8.38
N CYS A 126 13.08 -0.05 -7.75
CA CYS A 126 13.83 0.20 -6.51
C CYS A 126 14.91 1.28 -6.72
N GLU A 127 15.67 1.22 -7.83
CA GLU A 127 16.69 2.21 -8.18
C GLU A 127 16.07 3.62 -8.37
N ILE A 128 14.97 3.71 -9.12
CA ILE A 128 14.27 4.98 -9.37
C ILE A 128 13.77 5.56 -8.04
N CYS A 129 13.06 4.77 -7.23
CA CYS A 129 12.53 5.22 -5.95
C CYS A 129 13.63 5.62 -4.98
N SER A 130 14.78 4.94 -4.98
CA SER A 130 15.95 5.30 -4.17
C SER A 130 16.57 6.62 -4.62
N THR A 131 16.71 6.83 -5.94
CA THR A 131 17.22 8.07 -6.51
C THR A 131 16.33 9.27 -6.17
N LEU A 132 15.01 9.08 -6.26
CA LEU A 132 14.01 10.10 -5.93
C LEU A 132 13.84 10.30 -4.42
N LYS A 133 14.36 9.38 -3.59
CA LYS A 133 14.21 9.39 -2.12
C LYS A 133 12.75 9.35 -1.68
N VAL A 134 11.97 8.44 -2.29
CA VAL A 134 10.60 8.19 -1.82
C VAL A 134 10.60 7.62 -0.41
N ASP A 135 9.55 7.83 0.36
CA ASP A 135 9.49 7.37 1.74
C ASP A 135 9.33 5.84 1.82
N PHE A 136 8.45 5.29 0.98
CA PHE A 136 8.20 3.84 0.93
C PHE A 136 8.06 3.33 -0.50
N ILE A 137 8.45 2.07 -0.69
CA ILE A 137 8.02 1.23 -1.80
C ILE A 137 7.04 0.17 -1.26
N LYS A 138 6.02 -0.18 -2.05
CA LYS A 138 4.95 -1.11 -1.66
C LYS A 138 4.77 -2.19 -2.72
N THR A 139 4.51 -3.42 -2.28
CA THR A 139 4.41 -4.58 -3.17
C THR A 139 3.21 -4.53 -4.11
N SER A 140 1.99 -4.34 -3.60
CA SER A 140 0.76 -4.69 -4.34
C SER A 140 -0.43 -3.81 -3.97
N THR A 141 -1.41 -3.74 -4.90
CA THR A 141 -2.73 -3.13 -4.67
C THR A 141 -3.69 -4.08 -3.97
N GLY A 142 -3.54 -5.39 -4.17
CA GLY A 142 -4.51 -6.43 -3.86
C GLY A 142 -5.51 -6.70 -4.99
N TYR A 143 -5.40 -5.98 -6.12
CA TYR A 143 -6.26 -6.13 -7.32
C TYR A 143 -5.47 -6.56 -8.56
N GLY A 144 -4.22 -6.97 -8.40
CA GLY A 144 -3.35 -7.46 -9.47
C GLY A 144 -3.71 -8.88 -9.90
N PHE A 145 -4.78 -9.04 -10.65
CA PHE A 145 -5.24 -10.34 -11.14
C PHE A 145 -4.55 -10.71 -12.45
N VAL A 146 -3.58 -11.63 -12.38
CA VAL A 146 -2.85 -12.12 -13.56
C VAL A 146 -3.51 -13.36 -14.12
N LYS A 147 -3.89 -13.30 -15.42
CA LYS A 147 -4.49 -14.42 -16.13
C LYS A 147 -3.45 -15.54 -16.32
N GLN A 148 -3.78 -16.74 -15.90
CA GLN A 148 -2.97 -17.95 -16.05
C GLN A 148 -3.24 -18.63 -17.39
N ALA A 149 -2.39 -19.60 -17.78
CA ALA A 149 -2.53 -20.36 -19.02
C ALA A 149 -3.83 -21.19 -19.07
N ASP A 150 -4.35 -21.62 -17.93
CA ASP A 150 -5.61 -22.34 -17.78
C ASP A 150 -6.86 -21.45 -17.79
N GLY A 151 -6.67 -20.12 -17.95
CA GLY A 151 -7.73 -19.12 -17.96
C GLY A 151 -8.17 -18.62 -16.59
N THR A 152 -7.64 -19.17 -15.49
CA THR A 152 -7.88 -18.67 -14.13
C THR A 152 -7.14 -17.35 -13.88
N PHE A 153 -7.51 -16.65 -12.82
CA PHE A 153 -6.82 -15.44 -12.39
C PHE A 153 -6.17 -15.68 -11.03
N LEU A 154 -4.90 -15.28 -10.90
CA LEU A 154 -4.12 -15.39 -9.67
C LEU A 154 -3.61 -14.02 -9.23
N THR A 155 -3.66 -13.76 -7.93
CA THR A 155 -2.91 -12.69 -7.28
C THR A 155 -2.04 -13.30 -6.18
N LYS A 156 -0.74 -12.97 -6.17
CA LYS A 156 0.21 -13.44 -5.16
C LYS A 156 0.34 -12.43 -4.02
N GLY A 157 0.22 -11.15 -4.35
CA GLY A 157 0.44 -10.06 -3.41
C GLY A 157 1.89 -9.97 -2.91
N ALA A 158 2.07 -9.77 -1.61
CA ALA A 158 3.40 -9.71 -1.01
C ALA A 158 4.00 -11.11 -0.87
N THR A 159 5.10 -11.36 -1.58
CA THR A 159 5.88 -12.58 -1.43
C THR A 159 7.19 -12.30 -0.67
N ILE A 160 7.69 -13.27 0.09
CA ILE A 160 8.97 -13.13 0.80
C ILE A 160 10.13 -12.88 -0.16
N ASP A 161 10.11 -13.52 -1.34
CA ASP A 161 11.17 -13.35 -2.34
C ASP A 161 11.17 -11.92 -2.92
N ASP A 162 9.98 -11.36 -3.20
CA ASP A 162 9.88 -9.97 -3.64
C ASP A 162 10.32 -8.98 -2.56
N LEU A 163 9.95 -9.21 -1.31
CA LEU A 163 10.39 -8.36 -0.19
C LEU A 163 11.91 -8.38 -0.01
N LYS A 164 12.54 -9.56 -0.07
CA LYS A 164 14.00 -9.69 -0.08
C LYS A 164 14.64 -8.96 -1.25
N LEU A 165 14.06 -9.10 -2.45
CA LEU A 165 14.52 -8.41 -3.65
C LEU A 165 14.45 -6.90 -3.48
N MET A 166 13.30 -6.38 -3.04
CA MET A 166 13.07 -4.96 -2.82
C MET A 166 14.03 -4.42 -1.76
N ARG A 167 14.21 -5.13 -0.63
CA ARG A 167 15.15 -4.69 0.41
C ARG A 167 16.61 -4.68 -0.07
N LYS A 168 16.99 -5.66 -0.89
CA LYS A 168 18.35 -5.75 -1.44
C LYS A 168 18.70 -4.61 -2.40
N HIS A 169 17.72 -4.14 -3.17
CA HIS A 169 17.95 -3.17 -4.26
C HIS A 169 17.47 -1.75 -3.95
N ALA A 170 16.69 -1.55 -2.90
CA ALA A 170 16.32 -0.21 -2.45
C ALA A 170 17.37 0.37 -1.50
N ASP A 171 17.53 1.70 -1.52
CA ASP A 171 18.33 2.41 -0.53
C ASP A 171 17.84 2.07 0.89
N PRO A 172 18.71 1.89 1.90
CA PRO A 172 18.30 1.62 3.27
C PRO A 172 17.33 2.65 3.87
N ALA A 173 17.38 3.90 3.41
CA ALA A 173 16.46 4.95 3.85
C ALA A 173 15.04 4.79 3.30
N VAL A 174 14.87 4.08 2.17
CA VAL A 174 13.55 3.79 1.59
C VAL A 174 12.93 2.61 2.34
N GLN A 175 11.80 2.83 2.97
CA GLN A 175 11.07 1.81 3.72
C GLN A 175 10.26 0.89 2.82
N ILE A 176 9.83 -0.26 3.32
CA ILE A 176 9.06 -1.24 2.54
C ILE A 176 7.71 -1.51 3.21
N LYS A 177 6.62 -1.35 2.45
CA LYS A 177 5.28 -1.79 2.84
C LYS A 177 4.92 -3.10 2.14
N ALA A 178 4.73 -4.14 2.91
CA ALA A 178 4.20 -5.42 2.42
C ALA A 178 2.66 -5.37 2.45
N ALA A 179 2.02 -5.61 1.30
CA ALA A 179 0.56 -5.61 1.18
C ALA A 179 0.07 -6.65 0.18
N GLY A 180 -1.09 -7.22 0.45
CA GLY A 180 -1.69 -8.31 -0.31
C GLY A 180 -1.32 -9.68 0.25
N GLY A 181 -2.32 -10.48 0.62
CA GLY A 181 -2.15 -11.86 1.05
C GLY A 181 -1.71 -12.10 2.50
N ILE A 182 -1.35 -11.09 3.28
CA ILE A 182 -0.95 -11.24 4.69
C ILE A 182 -2.20 -11.37 5.55
N ARG A 183 -2.42 -12.57 6.17
CA ARG A 183 -3.66 -12.89 6.87
C ARG A 183 -3.49 -13.42 8.28
N ASN A 184 -2.28 -13.70 8.74
CA ASN A 184 -1.95 -14.25 10.05
C ASN A 184 -0.64 -13.67 10.58
N LEU A 185 -0.37 -13.89 11.85
CA LEU A 185 0.83 -13.39 12.53
C LEU A 185 2.11 -13.96 11.92
N LYS A 186 2.13 -15.25 11.55
CA LYS A 186 3.31 -15.88 10.97
C LYS A 186 3.76 -15.19 9.69
N ASP A 187 2.82 -14.91 8.76
CA ASP A 187 3.12 -14.23 7.49
C ASP A 187 3.57 -12.79 7.73
N MET A 188 2.96 -12.10 8.69
CA MET A 188 3.36 -10.76 9.10
C MET A 188 4.80 -10.74 9.63
N LEU A 189 5.14 -11.63 10.57
CA LEU A 189 6.50 -11.72 11.14
C LEU A 189 7.53 -12.07 10.09
N ALA A 190 7.22 -13.00 9.18
CA ALA A 190 8.12 -13.36 8.08
C ALA A 190 8.39 -12.15 7.14
N ALA A 191 7.38 -11.30 6.88
CA ALA A 191 7.58 -10.09 6.08
C ALA A 191 8.46 -9.06 6.81
N ILE A 192 8.27 -8.90 8.12
CA ILE A 192 9.10 -8.00 8.95
C ILE A 192 10.55 -8.49 8.99
N GLU A 193 10.78 -9.78 9.16
CA GLU A 193 12.12 -10.38 9.23
C GLU A 193 12.96 -10.10 7.97
N VAL A 194 12.31 -10.01 6.80
CA VAL A 194 12.98 -9.71 5.53
C VAL A 194 13.02 -8.23 5.18
N GLY A 195 12.63 -7.34 6.12
CA GLY A 195 12.84 -5.89 6.01
C GLY A 195 11.60 -5.06 5.70
N ALA A 196 10.39 -5.62 5.75
CA ALA A 196 9.19 -4.80 5.71
C ALA A 196 9.03 -4.02 7.04
N THR A 197 8.79 -2.71 6.95
CA THR A 197 8.58 -1.82 8.10
C THR A 197 7.13 -1.39 8.26
N ARG A 198 6.28 -1.70 7.28
CA ARG A 198 4.84 -1.46 7.28
C ARG A 198 4.11 -2.66 6.68
N ILE A 199 3.03 -3.05 7.31
CA ILE A 199 2.17 -4.15 6.84
C ILE A 199 0.80 -3.60 6.46
N GLY A 200 0.31 -3.97 5.28
CA GLY A 200 -1.07 -3.73 4.84
C GLY A 200 -1.86 -5.04 4.89
N ALA A 201 -2.78 -5.14 5.83
CA ALA A 201 -3.62 -6.32 6.03
C ALA A 201 -5.06 -5.92 6.34
N THR A 202 -6.01 -6.76 5.93
CA THR A 202 -7.43 -6.66 6.34
C THR A 202 -7.73 -7.49 7.59
N ALA A 203 -6.82 -8.41 7.95
CA ALA A 203 -6.95 -9.31 9.10
C ALA A 203 -6.34 -8.73 10.39
N THR A 204 -6.40 -7.41 10.58
CA THR A 204 -5.76 -6.68 11.69
C THR A 204 -6.10 -7.27 13.05
N VAL A 205 -7.39 -7.48 13.34
CA VAL A 205 -7.84 -8.04 14.62
C VAL A 205 -7.24 -9.43 14.87
N ALA A 206 -7.36 -10.33 13.90
CA ALA A 206 -6.87 -11.70 14.04
C ALA A 206 -5.34 -11.74 14.29
N ILE A 207 -4.59 -10.93 13.56
CA ILE A 207 -3.12 -10.87 13.68
C ILE A 207 -2.71 -10.34 15.04
N ILE A 208 -3.34 -9.26 15.53
CA ILE A 208 -2.95 -8.63 16.80
C ILE A 208 -3.41 -9.48 17.99
N GLU A 209 -4.62 -10.06 17.94
CA GLU A 209 -5.11 -10.94 19.00
C GLU A 209 -4.25 -12.21 19.11
N GLU A 210 -3.80 -12.78 17.98
CA GLU A 210 -2.83 -13.88 17.96
C GLU A 210 -1.50 -13.48 18.62
N PHE A 211 -1.00 -12.27 18.32
CA PHE A 211 0.23 -11.74 18.92
C PHE A 211 0.10 -11.52 20.44
N LEU A 212 -1.06 -11.06 20.90
CA LEU A 212 -1.34 -10.84 22.34
C LEU A 212 -1.62 -12.15 23.11
N GLY A 213 -1.67 -13.29 22.41
CA GLY A 213 -1.98 -14.58 23.03
C GLY A 213 -3.46 -14.79 23.34
N ASN A 214 -4.34 -13.93 22.84
CA ASN A 214 -5.79 -13.99 23.02
C ASN A 214 -6.41 -14.94 21.97
N THR A 215 -5.92 -16.16 21.81
CA THR A 215 -6.45 -17.13 20.85
C THR A 215 -7.84 -17.61 21.26
N SER A 216 -8.86 -16.82 20.97
CA SER A 216 -10.22 -17.34 20.87
C SER A 216 -10.39 -17.98 19.48
N THR A 217 -10.64 -19.27 19.46
CA THR A 217 -11.02 -20.09 18.30
C THR A 217 -12.34 -19.62 17.71
N THR A 218 -12.37 -18.46 17.07
CA THR A 218 -13.46 -18.06 16.21
C THR A 218 -12.88 -17.73 14.84
N ALA A 219 -12.80 -18.77 14.01
CA ALA A 219 -12.74 -18.59 12.58
C ALA A 219 -14.01 -17.84 12.14
N SER A 220 -14.01 -16.51 12.27
CA SER A 220 -15.02 -15.70 11.61
C SER A 220 -14.67 -15.69 10.14
N ASN A 221 -15.51 -16.35 9.35
CA ASN A 221 -15.57 -16.17 7.90
C ASN A 221 -15.89 -14.69 7.60
N SER A 222 -14.89 -13.83 7.65
CA SER A 222 -14.99 -12.54 7.00
C SER A 222 -14.93 -12.82 5.50
N LYS A 223 -16.09 -12.95 4.87
CA LYS A 223 -16.20 -12.80 3.42
C LYS A 223 -15.59 -11.44 3.12
N GLY A 224 -14.43 -11.43 2.50
CA GLY A 224 -13.76 -10.22 2.07
C GLY A 224 -14.71 -9.43 1.18
N ALA A 225 -15.27 -8.36 1.71
CA ALA A 225 -15.93 -7.33 0.92
C ALA A 225 -14.83 -6.36 0.49
N TYR A 226 -14.50 -6.43 -0.81
CA TYR A 226 -13.74 -5.39 -1.48
C TYR A 226 -14.69 -4.32 -2.01
#